data_5d0be36f76cfc9b7d394ce133e3ffc47
#
_entry.id   5d0be36f76cfc9b7d394ce133e3ffc47
#
_cell.length_a   1.000
_cell.length_b   1.000
_cell.length_c   1.000
_cell.angle_alpha   90.00
_cell.angle_beta   90.00
_cell.angle_gamma   90.00
#
_symmetry.space_group_name_H-M   'P 1'
#
loop_
_entity.id
_entity.type
_entity.pdbx_description
1 polymer ?
#
loop_
_entity_poly.entity_id
_entity_poly.type
_entity_poly.pdbx_seq_one_letter_code
_entity_poly.pdbx_strand_id
1 'polypeptide(L)' 'MSFPRREKKVSDFVAARQVDEKIAFVRNDHEVTGTIHKILENSVIVRISDRDAELIGAPSDLTVVAHKNYSVV' A
#
# COMPACT_ATOMS: atom_id res chain seq x y z
N MET A 1 -9.60 8.52 31.47
CA MET A 1 -8.61 7.85 30.78
C MET A 1 -8.65 8.03 29.31
N SER A 2 -7.62 8.49 28.75
CA SER A 2 -7.62 8.69 27.34
C SER A 2 -6.66 7.72 26.66
N PHE A 3 -6.98 7.38 25.45
CA PHE A 3 -6.21 6.45 24.69
C PHE A 3 -5.58 7.13 23.52
N PRO A 4 -4.49 6.56 23.00
CA PRO A 4 -3.80 7.14 21.86
C PRO A 4 -4.70 7.07 20.64
N ARG A 5 -5.32 8.18 20.36
CA ARG A 5 -6.25 8.25 19.24
C ARG A 5 -5.57 8.06 17.90
N ARG A 6 -4.28 8.36 17.86
CA ARG A 6 -3.52 8.17 16.64
C ARG A 6 -3.47 6.72 16.23
N GLU A 7 -3.25 5.85 17.20
CA GLU A 7 -3.24 4.42 16.93
C GLU A 7 -4.59 3.98 16.40
N LYS A 8 -5.64 4.53 16.99
CA LYS A 8 -6.97 4.19 16.57
C LYS A 8 -7.22 4.62 15.13
N LYS A 9 -6.73 5.80 14.76
CA LYS A 9 -6.88 6.27 13.39
C LYS A 9 -6.16 5.38 12.40
N VAL A 10 -4.96 4.95 12.76
CA VAL A 10 -4.20 4.05 11.90
C VAL A 10 -4.94 2.73 11.76
N SER A 11 -5.48 2.21 12.85
CA SER A 11 -6.24 0.97 12.82
C SER A 11 -7.49 1.11 11.96
N ASP A 12 -8.16 2.25 12.05
CA ASP A 12 -9.35 2.49 11.25
C ASP A 12 -9.01 2.54 9.77
N PHE A 13 -7.88 3.17 9.43
CA PHE A 13 -7.43 3.22 8.06
C PHE A 13 -7.17 1.81 7.52
N VAL A 14 -6.45 1.01 8.30
CA VAL A 14 -6.12 -0.35 7.88
C VAL A 14 -7.38 -1.20 7.78
N ALA A 15 -8.30 -1.05 8.72
CA ALA A 15 -9.54 -1.81 8.71
C ALA A 15 -10.41 -1.49 7.50
N ALA A 16 -10.28 -0.29 6.97
CA ALA A 16 -11.05 0.13 5.80
C ALA A 16 -10.43 -0.35 4.49
N ARG A 17 -9.23 -0.90 4.52
CA ARG A 17 -8.57 -1.39 3.31
C ARG A 17 -9.19 -2.71 2.87
N GLN A 18 -9.26 -2.90 1.58
CA GLN A 18 -9.84 -4.10 1.02
C GLN A 18 -8.95 -4.64 -0.10
N VAL A 19 -8.95 -5.95 -0.22
CA VAL A 19 -8.29 -6.60 -1.36
C VAL A 19 -8.94 -6.09 -2.63
N ASP A 20 -8.13 -5.88 -3.66
CA ASP A 20 -8.53 -5.35 -4.97
C ASP A 20 -8.77 -3.84 -4.97
N GLU A 21 -8.52 -3.16 -3.86
CA GLU A 21 -8.60 -1.71 -3.80
C GLU A 21 -7.41 -1.10 -4.55
N LYS A 22 -7.66 -0.01 -5.27
CA LYS A 22 -6.58 0.67 -6.00
C LYS A 22 -5.90 1.70 -5.12
N ILE A 23 -4.59 1.70 -5.16
CA ILE A 23 -3.77 2.62 -4.39
C ILE A 23 -2.65 3.17 -5.26
N ALA A 24 -2.08 4.27 -4.81
CA ALA A 24 -0.93 4.86 -5.48
C ALA A 24 0.19 5.06 -4.46
N PHE A 25 1.41 4.83 -4.89
CA PHE A 25 2.58 5.05 -4.05
C PHE A 25 3.73 5.51 -4.93
N VAL A 26 4.76 6.06 -4.28
CA VAL A 26 5.94 6.55 -5.00
C VAL A 26 7.13 5.67 -4.65
N ARG A 27 7.85 5.23 -5.65
CA ARG A 27 9.06 4.47 -5.47
C ARG A 27 10.06 4.83 -6.56
N ASN A 28 11.31 5.09 -6.16
CA ASN A 28 12.38 5.51 -7.08
C ASN A 28 11.94 6.71 -7.92
N ASP A 29 11.26 7.66 -7.28
CA ASP A 29 10.76 8.87 -7.92
C ASP A 29 9.69 8.62 -8.98
N HIS A 30 9.13 7.42 -9.03
CA HIS A 30 8.03 7.09 -9.95
C HIS A 30 6.76 6.89 -9.14
N GLU A 31 5.68 7.50 -9.62
CA GLU A 31 4.38 7.25 -9.04
C GLU A 31 3.80 5.99 -9.67
N VAL A 32 3.43 5.04 -8.84
CA VAL A 32 2.95 3.74 -9.28
C VAL A 32 1.56 3.53 -8.73
N THR A 33 0.65 3.08 -9.57
CA THR A 33 -0.69 2.69 -9.15
C THR A 33 -0.79 1.18 -9.19
N GLY A 34 -1.30 0.61 -8.13
CA GLY A 34 -1.44 -0.83 -8.05
C GLY A 34 -2.71 -1.23 -7.37
N THR A 35 -2.91 -2.53 -7.25
CA THR A 35 -4.10 -3.11 -6.64
C THR A 35 -3.67 -3.93 -5.44
N ILE A 36 -4.35 -3.76 -4.32
CA ILE A 36 -4.03 -4.51 -3.11
C ILE A 36 -4.30 -5.98 -3.34
N HIS A 37 -3.27 -6.79 -3.15
CA HIS A 37 -3.36 -8.24 -3.27
C HIS A 37 -3.59 -8.88 -1.90
N LYS A 38 -2.94 -8.33 -0.87
CA LYS A 38 -3.07 -8.85 0.48
C LYS A 38 -2.81 -7.72 1.46
N ILE A 39 -3.54 -7.73 2.57
CA ILE A 39 -3.39 -6.71 3.60
C ILE A 39 -2.69 -7.35 4.79
N LEU A 40 -1.58 -6.74 5.20
CA LEU A 40 -0.81 -7.15 6.36
C LEU A 40 -0.97 -6.11 7.45
N GLU A 41 -0.42 -6.41 8.61
CA GLU A 41 -0.58 -5.51 9.76
C GLU A 41 0.02 -4.13 9.51
N ASN A 42 1.23 -4.08 8.99
CA ASN A 42 1.95 -2.83 8.81
C ASN A 42 2.13 -2.43 7.36
N SER A 43 1.63 -3.23 6.44
CA SER A 43 1.87 -3.00 5.02
C SER A 43 0.80 -3.71 4.19
N VAL A 44 0.88 -3.51 2.89
CA VAL A 44 0.04 -4.25 1.95
C VAL A 44 0.94 -4.84 0.87
N ILE A 45 0.52 -5.98 0.33
CA ILE A 45 1.14 -6.53 -0.85
C ILE A 45 0.33 -6.04 -2.04
N VAL A 46 0.99 -5.34 -2.94
CA VAL A 46 0.33 -4.66 -4.06
C VAL A 46 0.74 -5.32 -5.35
N ARG A 47 -0.22 -5.55 -6.22
CA ARG A 47 0.05 -6.04 -7.57
C ARG A 47 0.18 -4.84 -8.50
N ILE A 48 1.24 -4.81 -9.27
CA ILE A 48 1.52 -3.74 -10.22
C ILE A 48 1.75 -4.35 -11.59
N SER A 49 1.75 -3.49 -12.62
CA SER A 49 2.00 -3.98 -13.97
C SER A 49 3.47 -4.36 -14.13
N ASP A 50 3.75 -5.20 -15.13
CA ASP A 50 5.12 -5.60 -15.41
C ASP A 50 5.98 -4.39 -15.74
N ARG A 51 5.41 -3.41 -16.42
CA ARG A 51 6.11 -2.19 -16.76
C ARG A 51 6.50 -1.42 -15.51
N ASP A 52 5.57 -1.28 -14.57
CA ASP A 52 5.84 -0.58 -13.32
C ASP A 52 6.86 -1.33 -12.50
N ALA A 53 6.77 -2.66 -12.46
CA ALA A 53 7.75 -3.47 -11.74
C ALA A 53 9.15 -3.22 -12.29
N GLU A 54 9.27 -3.12 -13.61
CA GLU A 54 10.55 -2.85 -14.24
C GLU A 54 11.07 -1.46 -13.88
N LEU A 55 10.18 -0.47 -13.89
CA LEU A 55 10.55 0.90 -13.59
C LEU A 55 11.08 1.06 -12.17
N ILE A 56 10.52 0.34 -11.21
CA ILE A 56 10.94 0.47 -9.82
C ILE A 56 11.91 -0.62 -9.38
N GLY A 57 12.31 -1.49 -10.31
CA GLY A 57 13.28 -2.52 -10.00
C GLY A 57 12.73 -3.64 -9.13
N ALA A 58 11.43 -3.86 -9.16
CA ALA A 58 10.83 -4.94 -8.38
C ALA A 58 11.10 -6.28 -9.07
N PRO A 59 11.36 -7.34 -8.30
CA PRO A 59 11.67 -8.66 -8.90
C PRO A 59 10.45 -9.36 -9.46
N SER A 60 9.25 -8.88 -9.15
CA SER A 60 8.02 -9.48 -9.67
C SER A 60 6.95 -8.42 -9.74
N ASP A 61 5.75 -8.81 -10.15
CA ASP A 61 4.62 -7.89 -10.21
C ASP A 61 3.97 -7.63 -8.85
N LEU A 62 4.55 -8.19 -7.78
CA LEU A 62 4.08 -7.93 -6.42
C LEU A 62 5.15 -7.16 -5.65
N THR A 63 4.71 -6.18 -4.90
CA THR A 63 5.61 -5.41 -4.06
C THR A 63 4.93 -5.09 -2.73
N VAL A 64 5.72 -4.86 -1.69
CA VAL A 64 5.21 -4.56 -0.36
C VAL A 64 5.31 -3.07 -0.13
N VAL A 65 4.23 -2.46 0.32
CA VAL A 65 4.18 -1.02 0.58
C VAL A 65 3.63 -0.81 1.98
N ALA A 66 4.34 -0.04 2.79
CA ALA A 66 3.88 0.26 4.14
C ALA A 66 2.59 1.08 4.08
N HIS A 67 1.71 0.87 5.07
CA HIS A 67 0.43 1.57 5.11
C HIS A 67 0.56 3.10 5.06
N LYS A 68 1.64 3.62 5.58
CA LYS A 68 1.85 5.07 5.60
C LYS A 68 2.45 5.61 4.30
N ASN A 69 2.79 4.74 3.36
CA ASN A 69 3.51 5.14 2.16
C ASN A 69 2.66 5.07 0.89
N TYR A 70 1.38 4.85 1.01
CA TYR A 70 0.49 4.85 -0.15
C TYR A 70 -0.76 5.66 0.15
N SER A 71 -1.46 6.00 -0.91
CA SER A 71 -2.75 6.68 -0.81
C SER A 71 -3.78 5.90 -1.59
N VAL A 72 -5.02 5.95 -1.13
CA VAL A 72 -6.11 5.33 -1.86
C VAL A 72 -6.50 6.23 -3.02
N VAL A 73 -6.68 5.63 -4.17
CA VAL A 73 -7.00 6.38 -5.39
C VAL A 73 -8.49 6.40 -5.65
#